data_a0bae7e6a64163272740141884471eac
#
_entry.id   a0bae7e6a64163272740141884471eac
#
_cell.length_a   1.000
_cell.length_b   1.000
_cell.length_c   1.000
_cell.angle_alpha   90.00
_cell.angle_beta   90.00
_cell.angle_gamma   90.00
#
_symmetry.space_group_name_H-M   'P 1'
#
loop_
_entity.id
_entity.type
_entity.pdbx_description
1 polymer ?
#
loop_
_entity_poly.entity_id
_entity_poly.type
_entity_poly.pdbx_seq_one_letter_code
_entity_poly.pdbx_strand_id
1 'polypeptide(L)'
;MRPGDPEQVRDLFDRIAPSYDRLNDALSLGLHRIWKRQAIAWLLPEPGQRLLDLCCGTGDLALVMAEKVRPGGLVLGLDAAEAPLRQARRRAARQGWLPVEFRQGDALDTGLAEAWADGAVMAYGLRNLADPAAGLQELRRVLRPGARAAVLDFNRPSDPQGATAAFQRFYLRRLVVPLARRAGLEAQYAYLEDSIARFPGADKQRRLALEAGFAEARHRPLAAAQMGLLELVA
;
A
#
# COMPACT_ATOMS: atom_id res chain seq x y z
N MET A 1 1.94 -16.70 -12.74
CA MET A 1 1.24 -15.38 -12.68
C MET A 1 2.26 -14.30 -13.02
N ARG A 2 1.91 -13.33 -13.87
CA ARG A 2 2.82 -12.24 -14.25
C ARG A 2 2.65 -11.08 -13.28
N PRO A 3 3.68 -10.68 -12.52
CA PRO A 3 3.59 -9.53 -11.63
C PRO A 3 3.27 -8.24 -12.40
N GLY A 4 2.27 -7.49 -11.93
CA GLY A 4 1.80 -6.26 -12.58
C GLY A 4 0.79 -6.45 -13.71
N ASP A 5 0.35 -7.68 -13.98
CA ASP A 5 -0.81 -7.91 -14.83
C ASP A 5 -2.08 -7.57 -14.04
N PRO A 6 -2.85 -6.53 -14.45
CA PRO A 6 -3.94 -6.01 -13.63
C PRO A 6 -5.05 -7.02 -13.35
N GLU A 7 -5.38 -7.87 -14.33
CA GLU A 7 -6.42 -8.89 -14.17
C GLU A 7 -5.98 -9.98 -13.20
N GLN A 8 -4.75 -10.50 -13.38
CA GLN A 8 -4.21 -11.54 -12.52
C GLN A 8 -3.99 -11.06 -11.09
N VAL A 9 -3.58 -9.81 -10.91
CA VAL A 9 -3.44 -9.17 -9.59
C VAL A 9 -4.79 -9.03 -8.90
N ARG A 10 -5.81 -8.52 -9.60
CA ARG A 10 -7.18 -8.41 -9.09
C ARG A 10 -7.74 -9.77 -8.66
N ASP A 11 -7.64 -10.77 -9.52
CA ASP A 11 -8.12 -12.13 -9.24
C ASP A 11 -7.40 -12.78 -8.06
N LEU A 12 -6.11 -12.46 -7.89
CA LEU A 12 -5.34 -12.89 -6.72
C LEU A 12 -5.94 -12.32 -5.45
N PHE A 13 -6.10 -10.98 -5.38
CA PHE A 13 -6.60 -10.29 -4.19
C PHE A 13 -8.05 -10.64 -3.89
N ASP A 14 -8.89 -10.87 -4.90
CA ASP A 14 -10.24 -11.36 -4.71
C ASP A 14 -10.28 -12.75 -4.06
N ARG A 15 -9.37 -13.66 -4.45
CA ARG A 15 -9.29 -15.01 -3.86
C ARG A 15 -8.77 -15.02 -2.43
N ILE A 16 -7.76 -14.19 -2.11
CA ILE A 16 -7.14 -14.21 -0.77
C ILE A 16 -7.85 -13.30 0.25
N ALA A 17 -8.77 -12.44 -0.19
CA ALA A 17 -9.45 -11.48 0.67
C ALA A 17 -9.94 -12.07 2.00
N PRO A 18 -10.55 -13.28 2.08
CA PRO A 18 -11.03 -13.82 3.35
C PRO A 18 -9.95 -14.11 4.40
N SER A 19 -8.71 -14.35 3.96
CA SER A 19 -7.57 -14.70 4.83
C SER A 19 -6.47 -13.62 4.84
N TYR A 20 -6.62 -12.56 4.05
CA TYR A 20 -5.56 -11.57 3.82
C TYR A 20 -5.05 -10.91 5.11
N ASP A 21 -5.95 -10.45 5.98
CA ASP A 21 -5.55 -9.78 7.23
C ASP A 21 -4.85 -10.75 8.19
N ARG A 22 -5.40 -11.96 8.37
CA ARG A 22 -4.78 -13.00 9.20
C ARG A 22 -3.42 -13.42 8.68
N LEU A 23 -3.27 -13.46 7.36
CA LEU A 23 -2.03 -13.75 6.70
C LEU A 23 -0.98 -12.66 6.95
N ASN A 24 -1.34 -11.41 6.77
CA ASN A 24 -0.46 -10.28 7.06
C ASN A 24 -0.06 -10.25 8.55
N ASP A 25 -0.98 -10.53 9.46
CA ASP A 25 -0.68 -10.66 10.89
C ASP A 25 0.35 -11.78 11.15
N ALA A 26 0.13 -12.97 10.60
CA ALA A 26 1.01 -14.12 10.81
C ALA A 26 2.40 -13.88 10.21
N LEU A 27 2.47 -13.30 9.01
CA LEU A 27 3.71 -13.09 8.28
C LEU A 27 4.56 -11.95 8.82
N SER A 28 3.94 -10.90 9.31
CA SER A 28 4.64 -9.76 9.89
C SER A 28 4.76 -9.85 11.41
N LEU A 29 4.24 -10.92 12.05
CA LEU A 29 4.09 -11.03 13.50
C LEU A 29 3.37 -9.78 14.08
N GLY A 30 2.39 -9.23 13.33
CA GLY A 30 1.65 -8.02 13.67
C GLY A 30 2.41 -6.71 13.44
N LEU A 31 3.68 -6.74 13.04
CA LEU A 31 4.51 -5.54 12.82
C LEU A 31 3.99 -4.65 11.69
N HIS A 32 3.27 -5.21 10.70
CA HIS A 32 2.66 -4.43 9.63
C HIS A 32 1.76 -3.31 10.16
N ARG A 33 1.11 -3.50 11.32
CA ARG A 33 0.27 -2.49 11.96
C ARG A 33 1.10 -1.29 12.45
N ILE A 34 2.32 -1.54 12.94
CA ILE A 34 3.26 -0.48 13.36
C ILE A 34 3.72 0.31 12.13
N TRP A 35 4.08 -0.38 11.05
CA TRP A 35 4.53 0.28 9.81
C TRP A 35 3.41 1.11 9.17
N LYS A 36 2.18 0.58 9.15
CA LYS A 36 0.99 1.32 8.71
C LYS A 36 0.76 2.59 9.53
N ARG A 37 0.92 2.51 10.88
CA ARG A 37 0.83 3.70 11.74
C ARG A 37 1.91 4.73 11.45
N GLN A 38 3.12 4.30 11.08
CA GLN A 38 4.20 5.21 10.69
C GLN A 38 3.88 5.93 9.37
N ALA A 39 3.23 5.25 8.41
CA ALA A 39 2.76 5.87 7.18
C ALA A 39 1.70 6.95 7.48
N ILE A 40 0.72 6.67 8.35
CA ILE A 40 -0.27 7.67 8.76
C ILE A 40 0.37 8.81 9.56
N ALA A 41 1.37 8.50 10.42
CA ALA A 41 2.08 9.55 11.18
C ALA A 41 2.82 10.53 10.28
N TRP A 42 3.35 10.09 9.13
CA TRP A 42 3.94 10.97 8.13
C TRP A 42 2.92 11.91 7.49
N LEU A 43 1.70 11.44 7.22
CA LEU A 43 0.64 12.26 6.64
C LEU A 43 0.22 13.42 7.53
N LEU A 44 0.35 13.29 8.86
CA LEU A 44 -0.19 14.26 9.86
C LEU A 44 -1.65 14.61 9.57
N PRO A 45 -2.58 13.64 9.56
CA PRO A 45 -3.97 13.90 9.24
C PRO A 45 -4.63 14.83 10.26
N GLU A 46 -5.40 15.81 9.76
CA GLU A 46 -6.09 16.83 10.54
C GLU A 46 -7.60 16.80 10.29
N PRO A 47 -8.42 17.27 11.24
CA PRO A 47 -9.86 17.43 11.05
C PRO A 47 -10.20 18.26 9.81
N GLY A 48 -11.25 17.85 9.09
CA GLY A 48 -11.71 18.54 7.89
C GLY A 48 -11.01 18.15 6.59
N GLN A 49 -9.92 17.39 6.64
CA GLN A 49 -9.17 16.98 5.46
C GLN A 49 -9.87 15.88 4.64
N ARG A 50 -9.63 15.90 3.34
CA ARG A 50 -9.95 14.80 2.41
C ARG A 50 -8.70 13.96 2.16
N LEU A 51 -8.72 12.69 2.59
CA LEU A 51 -7.59 11.78 2.42
C LEU A 51 -7.94 10.64 1.47
N LEU A 52 -6.93 10.15 0.76
CA LEU A 52 -7.03 9.02 -0.15
C LEU A 52 -6.23 7.83 0.41
N ASP A 53 -6.88 6.65 0.49
CA ASP A 53 -6.22 5.36 0.69
C ASP A 53 -6.24 4.61 -0.66
N LEU A 54 -5.13 4.65 -1.37
CA LEU A 54 -5.00 4.06 -2.71
C LEU A 54 -4.50 2.63 -2.60
N CYS A 55 -5.16 1.68 -3.27
CA CYS A 55 -5.01 0.23 -3.05
C CYS A 55 -5.38 -0.15 -1.61
N CYS A 56 -6.54 0.32 -1.15
CA CYS A 56 -6.94 0.28 0.26
C CYS A 56 -7.25 -1.13 0.80
N GLY A 57 -7.45 -2.13 -0.06
CA GLY A 57 -7.76 -3.50 0.32
C GLY A 57 -8.97 -3.59 1.24
N THR A 58 -8.78 -4.14 2.44
CA THR A 58 -9.82 -4.30 3.48
C THR A 58 -10.08 -3.04 4.31
N GLY A 59 -9.46 -1.89 3.94
CA GLY A 59 -9.72 -0.57 4.51
C GLY A 59 -9.01 -0.27 5.83
N ASP A 60 -7.96 -0.99 6.20
CA ASP A 60 -7.27 -0.81 7.49
C ASP A 60 -6.79 0.62 7.73
N LEU A 61 -6.13 1.22 6.72
CA LEU A 61 -5.61 2.58 6.82
C LEU A 61 -6.74 3.60 6.69
N ALA A 62 -7.67 3.38 5.76
CA ALA A 62 -8.82 4.25 5.56
C ALA A 62 -9.64 4.44 6.83
N LEU A 63 -9.93 3.35 7.57
CA LEU A 63 -10.68 3.41 8.81
C LEU A 63 -9.94 4.19 9.90
N VAL A 64 -8.62 3.98 10.05
CA VAL A 64 -7.81 4.72 11.02
C VAL A 64 -7.70 6.20 10.66
N MET A 65 -7.56 6.53 9.38
CA MET A 65 -7.53 7.93 8.92
C MET A 65 -8.87 8.62 9.11
N ALA A 66 -10.00 7.90 8.88
CA ALA A 66 -11.34 8.44 9.07
C ALA A 66 -11.61 8.90 10.50
N GLU A 67 -11.06 8.25 11.50
CA GLU A 67 -11.09 8.72 12.90
C GLU A 67 -10.42 10.10 13.06
N LYS A 68 -9.28 10.30 12.36
CA LYS A 68 -8.41 11.47 12.54
C LYS A 68 -8.91 12.71 11.82
N VAL A 69 -9.61 12.55 10.70
CA VAL A 69 -10.14 13.69 9.92
C VAL A 69 -11.46 14.24 10.45
N ARG A 70 -12.02 13.67 11.50
CA ARG A 70 -13.23 14.17 12.15
C ARG A 70 -12.96 15.41 13.01
N PRO A 71 -13.92 16.37 13.09
CA PRO A 71 -15.12 16.47 12.26
C PRO A 71 -14.83 17.05 10.86
N GLY A 72 -15.78 16.86 9.95
CA GLY A 72 -15.83 17.58 8.65
C GLY A 72 -14.92 17.05 7.54
N GLY A 73 -14.08 16.05 7.81
CA GLY A 73 -13.23 15.41 6.82
C GLY A 73 -13.91 14.24 6.10
N LEU A 74 -13.19 13.66 5.13
CA LEU A 74 -13.60 12.49 4.37
C LEU A 74 -12.38 11.63 4.03
N VAL A 75 -12.50 10.31 4.13
CA VAL A 75 -11.53 9.38 3.56
C VAL A 75 -12.15 8.59 2.44
N LEU A 76 -11.49 8.57 1.28
CA LEU A 76 -11.83 7.70 0.16
C LEU A 76 -10.83 6.54 0.11
N GLY A 77 -11.32 5.31 0.25
CA GLY A 77 -10.57 4.10 -0.06
C GLY A 77 -10.84 3.65 -1.49
N LEU A 78 -9.81 3.49 -2.29
CA LEU A 78 -9.90 3.02 -3.67
C LEU A 78 -9.09 1.74 -3.86
N ASP A 79 -9.70 0.71 -4.47
CA ASP A 79 -9.03 -0.56 -4.80
C ASP A 79 -9.62 -1.15 -6.09
N ALA A 80 -8.81 -1.91 -6.81
CA ALA A 80 -9.26 -2.57 -8.04
C ALA A 80 -10.07 -3.85 -7.76
N ALA A 81 -9.83 -4.51 -6.61
CA ALA A 81 -10.43 -5.78 -6.23
C ALA A 81 -11.72 -5.57 -5.40
N GLU A 82 -12.82 -6.17 -5.84
CA GLU A 82 -14.12 -5.98 -5.19
C GLU A 82 -14.27 -6.77 -3.88
N ALA A 83 -13.65 -7.97 -3.76
CA ALA A 83 -13.81 -8.77 -2.55
C ALA A 83 -13.20 -8.11 -1.30
N PRO A 84 -11.99 -7.53 -1.33
CA PRO A 84 -11.48 -6.72 -0.23
C PRO A 84 -12.38 -5.51 0.08
N LEU A 85 -12.88 -4.81 -0.95
CA LEU A 85 -13.77 -3.65 -0.76
C LEU A 85 -15.08 -4.01 -0.07
N ARG A 86 -15.66 -5.19 -0.37
CA ARG A 86 -16.83 -5.68 0.37
C ARG A 86 -16.53 -5.85 1.86
N GLN A 87 -15.35 -6.30 2.22
CA GLN A 87 -14.95 -6.40 3.63
C GLN A 87 -14.75 -5.01 4.25
N ALA A 88 -14.11 -4.09 3.54
CA ALA A 88 -13.93 -2.70 3.97
C ALA A 88 -15.26 -2.03 4.27
N ARG A 89 -16.23 -2.13 3.34
CA ARG A 89 -17.59 -1.60 3.52
C ARG A 89 -18.31 -2.21 4.71
N ARG A 90 -18.20 -3.54 4.94
CA ARG A 90 -18.77 -4.21 6.12
C ARG A 90 -18.13 -3.73 7.42
N ARG A 91 -16.85 -3.45 7.43
CA ARG A 91 -16.14 -2.91 8.59
C ARG A 91 -16.58 -1.46 8.87
N ALA A 92 -16.66 -0.63 7.84
CA ALA A 92 -17.17 0.73 7.97
C ALA A 92 -18.62 0.79 8.46
N ALA A 93 -19.49 -0.08 7.96
CA ALA A 93 -20.89 -0.14 8.39
C ALA A 93 -21.07 -0.44 9.90
N ARG A 94 -20.10 -1.08 10.55
CA ARG A 94 -20.09 -1.28 12.01
C ARG A 94 -19.69 -0.02 12.78
N GLN A 95 -19.19 0.97 12.09
CA GLN A 95 -18.70 2.24 12.61
C GLN A 95 -19.27 3.38 11.76
N GLY A 96 -20.61 3.43 11.66
CA GLY A 96 -21.32 4.33 10.75
C GLY A 96 -21.12 5.83 10.99
N TRP A 97 -20.39 6.20 12.07
CA TRP A 97 -19.98 7.57 12.35
C TRP A 97 -18.67 7.98 11.63
N LEU A 98 -17.95 7.03 11.02
CA LEU A 98 -16.70 7.33 10.33
C LEU A 98 -16.98 7.91 8.93
N PRO A 99 -16.35 9.04 8.60
CA PRO A 99 -16.48 9.66 7.28
C PRO A 99 -15.57 8.94 6.27
N VAL A 100 -15.96 7.74 5.88
CA VAL A 100 -15.20 6.90 4.95
C VAL A 100 -16.09 6.33 3.85
N GLU A 101 -15.59 6.39 2.63
CA GLU A 101 -16.21 5.79 1.45
C GLU A 101 -15.24 4.81 0.80
N PHE A 102 -15.78 3.74 0.17
CA PHE A 102 -14.99 2.75 -0.55
C PHE A 102 -15.51 2.60 -1.98
N ARG A 103 -14.60 2.81 -2.94
CA ARG A 103 -14.90 2.77 -4.37
C ARG A 103 -13.96 1.84 -5.10
N GLN A 104 -14.51 1.06 -6.05
CA GLN A 104 -13.70 0.29 -6.98
C GLN A 104 -13.12 1.26 -8.04
N GLY A 105 -11.84 1.10 -8.36
CA GLY A 105 -11.16 1.94 -9.34
C GLY A 105 -9.73 1.50 -9.60
N ASP A 106 -9.12 2.09 -10.60
CA ASP A 106 -7.73 1.85 -10.99
C ASP A 106 -6.81 2.88 -10.32
N ALA A 107 -5.69 2.42 -9.76
CA ALA A 107 -4.67 3.29 -9.19
C ALA A 107 -3.86 4.06 -10.25
N LEU A 108 -3.93 3.65 -11.51
CA LEU A 108 -3.31 4.36 -12.64
C LEU A 108 -4.23 5.43 -13.24
N ASP A 109 -5.53 5.36 -12.95
CA ASP A 109 -6.56 6.33 -13.35
C ASP A 109 -7.68 6.31 -12.31
N THR A 110 -7.55 7.12 -11.27
CA THR A 110 -8.49 7.13 -10.14
C THR A 110 -9.85 7.74 -10.49
N GLY A 111 -9.95 8.48 -11.60
CA GLY A 111 -11.10 9.29 -11.96
C GLY A 111 -11.38 10.45 -10.99
N LEU A 112 -10.42 10.79 -10.12
CA LEU A 112 -10.50 11.94 -9.22
C LEU A 112 -10.04 13.21 -9.93
N ALA A 113 -10.59 14.36 -9.50
CA ALA A 113 -10.11 15.65 -9.97
C ALA A 113 -8.65 15.88 -9.55
N GLU A 114 -7.94 16.71 -10.28
CA GLU A 114 -6.63 17.22 -9.87
C GLU A 114 -6.74 17.95 -8.52
N ALA A 115 -5.72 17.81 -7.68
CA ALA A 115 -5.65 18.42 -6.34
C ALA A 115 -6.89 18.12 -5.45
N TRP A 116 -7.49 16.93 -5.59
CA TRP A 116 -8.64 16.50 -4.80
C TRP A 116 -8.31 16.22 -3.34
N ALA A 117 -7.15 15.62 -3.07
CA ALA A 117 -6.76 15.11 -1.75
C ALA A 117 -5.80 16.05 -1.01
N ASP A 118 -6.02 16.21 0.29
CA ASP A 118 -5.13 16.90 1.24
C ASP A 118 -3.98 16.00 1.72
N GLY A 119 -4.06 14.69 1.44
CA GLY A 119 -3.03 13.70 1.72
C GLY A 119 -3.42 12.33 1.20
N ALA A 120 -2.43 11.45 1.00
CA ALA A 120 -2.72 10.10 0.51
C ALA A 120 -1.78 9.05 1.10
N VAL A 121 -2.28 7.81 1.20
CA VAL A 121 -1.49 6.65 1.56
C VAL A 121 -1.69 5.54 0.54
N MET A 122 -0.63 4.76 0.30
CA MET A 122 -0.70 3.51 -0.45
C MET A 122 0.14 2.46 0.30
N ALA A 123 -0.49 1.40 0.78
CA ALA A 123 0.24 0.34 1.46
C ALA A 123 0.17 -0.99 0.70
N TYR A 124 1.34 -1.53 0.34
CA TYR A 124 1.49 -2.80 -0.39
C TYR A 124 0.88 -2.80 -1.80
N GLY A 125 0.62 -1.60 -2.36
CA GLY A 125 0.02 -1.41 -3.67
C GLY A 125 1.03 -1.21 -4.79
N LEU A 126 2.02 -0.35 -4.60
CA LEU A 126 2.89 0.16 -5.67
C LEU A 126 3.62 -0.95 -6.44
N ARG A 127 4.11 -1.99 -5.77
CA ARG A 127 4.79 -3.12 -6.43
C ARG A 127 3.87 -3.95 -7.33
N ASN A 128 2.57 -3.87 -7.11
CA ASN A 128 1.55 -4.64 -7.81
C ASN A 128 1.00 -3.90 -9.05
N LEU A 129 1.30 -2.62 -9.19
CA LEU A 129 0.88 -1.83 -10.35
C LEU A 129 1.61 -2.31 -11.61
N ALA A 130 0.92 -2.24 -12.74
CA ALA A 130 1.50 -2.51 -14.05
C ALA A 130 2.66 -1.56 -14.35
N ASP A 131 2.48 -0.29 -13.99
CA ASP A 131 3.47 0.78 -14.11
C ASP A 131 3.54 1.60 -12.81
N PRO A 132 4.55 1.37 -11.95
CA PRO A 132 4.75 2.15 -10.75
C PRO A 132 5.00 3.65 -11.01
N ALA A 133 5.59 4.03 -12.14
CA ALA A 133 5.82 5.43 -12.48
C ALA A 133 4.49 6.14 -12.78
N ALA A 134 3.63 5.53 -13.59
CA ALA A 134 2.29 6.03 -13.86
C ALA A 134 1.44 6.12 -12.58
N GLY A 135 1.56 5.13 -11.68
CA GLY A 135 0.88 5.17 -10.38
C GLY A 135 1.34 6.32 -9.49
N LEU A 136 2.63 6.65 -9.49
CA LEU A 136 3.16 7.83 -8.79
C LEU A 136 2.73 9.15 -9.45
N GLN A 137 2.63 9.21 -10.77
CA GLN A 137 2.11 10.37 -11.50
C GLN A 137 0.64 10.62 -11.16
N GLU A 138 -0.19 9.59 -11.16
CA GLU A 138 -1.59 9.70 -10.79
C GLU A 138 -1.75 10.10 -9.31
N LEU A 139 -0.96 9.49 -8.41
CA LEU A 139 -0.93 9.87 -7.00
C LEU A 139 -0.56 11.35 -6.83
N ARG A 140 0.44 11.84 -7.58
CA ARG A 140 0.83 13.27 -7.54
C ARG A 140 -0.27 14.17 -8.08
N ARG A 141 -0.91 13.79 -9.19
CA ARG A 141 -1.98 14.57 -9.83
C ARG A 141 -3.15 14.85 -8.89
N VAL A 142 -3.56 13.84 -8.12
CA VAL A 142 -4.71 13.95 -7.21
C VAL A 142 -4.41 14.70 -5.91
N LEU A 143 -3.14 14.94 -5.60
CA LEU A 143 -2.71 15.65 -4.39
C LEU A 143 -2.63 17.15 -4.61
N ARG A 144 -3.09 17.91 -3.63
CA ARG A 144 -2.88 19.35 -3.57
C ARG A 144 -1.39 19.69 -3.47
N PRO A 145 -0.95 20.82 -3.99
CA PRO A 145 0.41 21.31 -3.76
C PRO A 145 0.72 21.34 -2.26
N GLY A 146 1.88 20.82 -1.86
CA GLY A 146 2.32 20.71 -0.48
C GLY A 146 1.69 19.59 0.34
N ALA A 147 0.74 18.84 -0.22
CA ALA A 147 0.15 17.68 0.44
C ALA A 147 1.17 16.55 0.63
N ARG A 148 1.02 15.79 1.72
CA ARG A 148 1.89 14.64 2.00
C ARG A 148 1.32 13.34 1.46
N ALA A 149 2.20 12.48 0.97
CA ALA A 149 1.84 11.10 0.67
C ALA A 149 2.83 10.11 1.29
N ALA A 150 2.35 8.92 1.61
CA ALA A 150 3.15 7.83 2.13
C ALA A 150 2.91 6.55 1.34
N VAL A 151 3.98 5.98 0.78
CA VAL A 151 3.89 4.66 0.13
C VAL A 151 4.70 3.67 0.95
N LEU A 152 3.99 2.69 1.53
CA LEU A 152 4.58 1.60 2.31
C LEU A 152 4.59 0.33 1.47
N ASP A 153 5.77 -0.23 1.23
CA ASP A 153 5.88 -1.49 0.50
C ASP A 153 7.11 -2.31 0.93
N PHE A 154 7.22 -3.52 0.40
CA PHE A 154 8.43 -4.32 0.55
C PHE A 154 9.62 -3.59 -0.08
N ASN A 155 10.79 -3.77 0.54
CA ASN A 155 12.00 -3.20 0.01
C ASN A 155 12.77 -4.24 -0.81
N ARG A 156 13.29 -3.82 -1.97
CA ARG A 156 14.26 -4.63 -2.70
C ARG A 156 15.64 -4.32 -2.15
N PRO A 157 16.39 -5.30 -1.61
CA PRO A 157 17.75 -5.07 -1.14
C PRO A 157 18.64 -4.49 -2.24
N SER A 158 19.42 -3.47 -1.91
CA SER A 158 20.35 -2.83 -2.85
C SER A 158 21.50 -3.74 -3.25
N ASP A 159 21.94 -4.59 -2.31
CA ASP A 159 22.92 -5.65 -2.56
C ASP A 159 22.24 -7.02 -2.51
N PRO A 160 22.08 -7.70 -3.68
CA PRO A 160 21.47 -9.03 -3.73
C PRO A 160 22.26 -10.13 -2.98
N GLN A 161 23.54 -9.92 -2.73
CA GLN A 161 24.40 -10.86 -2.00
C GLN A 161 24.63 -10.45 -0.55
N GLY A 162 24.22 -9.26 -0.16
CA GLY A 162 24.41 -8.72 1.19
C GLY A 162 23.56 -9.40 2.27
N ALA A 163 23.87 -9.09 3.51
CA ALA A 163 23.23 -9.65 4.70
C ALA A 163 21.71 -9.42 4.71
N THR A 164 21.24 -8.25 4.27
CA THR A 164 19.81 -7.91 4.17
C THR A 164 19.07 -8.82 3.20
N ALA A 165 19.66 -9.08 2.03
CA ALA A 165 19.09 -9.99 1.03
C ALA A 165 19.12 -11.45 1.51
N ALA A 166 20.21 -11.86 2.17
CA ALA A 166 20.31 -13.19 2.76
C ALA A 166 19.24 -13.40 3.85
N PHE A 167 19.05 -12.42 4.73
CA PHE A 167 18.01 -12.44 5.75
C PHE A 167 16.60 -12.46 5.13
N GLN A 168 16.35 -11.66 4.10
CA GLN A 168 15.05 -11.64 3.39
C GLN A 168 14.74 -13.02 2.79
N ARG A 169 15.71 -13.63 2.07
CA ARG A 169 15.54 -15.00 1.53
C ARG A 169 15.32 -16.04 2.63
N PHE A 170 16.07 -15.96 3.73
CA PHE A 170 15.89 -16.86 4.87
C PHE A 170 14.48 -16.72 5.46
N TYR A 171 14.05 -15.47 5.74
CA TYR A 171 12.73 -15.16 6.29
C TYR A 171 11.61 -15.68 5.39
N LEU A 172 11.66 -15.36 4.10
CA LEU A 172 10.66 -15.81 3.13
C LEU A 172 10.62 -17.34 3.06
N ARG A 173 11.75 -18.01 2.91
CA ARG A 173 11.81 -19.47 2.71
C ARG A 173 11.54 -20.28 3.97
N ARG A 174 11.95 -19.81 5.14
CA ARG A 174 11.88 -20.59 6.39
C ARG A 174 10.64 -20.31 7.22
N LEU A 175 10.07 -19.12 7.11
CA LEU A 175 8.88 -18.74 7.89
C LEU A 175 7.66 -18.54 6.98
N VAL A 176 7.80 -17.75 5.93
CA VAL A 176 6.68 -17.33 5.11
C VAL A 176 6.16 -18.46 4.23
N VAL A 177 7.01 -19.14 3.47
CA VAL A 177 6.61 -20.24 2.57
C VAL A 177 5.98 -21.43 3.31
N PRO A 178 6.52 -21.94 4.43
CA PRO A 178 5.88 -23.04 5.14
C PRO A 178 4.51 -22.71 5.71
N LEU A 179 4.32 -21.48 6.23
CA LEU A 179 3.01 -21.00 6.70
C LEU A 179 2.02 -20.88 5.55
N ALA A 180 2.46 -20.39 4.41
CA ALA A 180 1.66 -20.28 3.20
C ALA A 180 1.19 -21.64 2.68
N ARG A 181 2.09 -22.61 2.61
CA ARG A 181 1.76 -23.99 2.21
C ARG A 181 0.68 -24.57 3.08
N ARG A 182 0.79 -24.42 4.40
CA ARG A 182 -0.26 -24.87 5.34
C ARG A 182 -1.59 -24.16 5.14
N ALA A 183 -1.59 -22.96 4.62
CA ALA A 183 -2.78 -22.18 4.33
C ALA A 183 -3.30 -22.34 2.88
N GLY A 184 -2.65 -23.16 2.04
CA GLY A 184 -3.01 -23.34 0.62
C GLY A 184 -2.71 -22.13 -0.26
N LEU A 185 -1.72 -21.33 0.10
CA LEU A 185 -1.41 -20.01 -0.51
C LEU A 185 -0.07 -20.00 -1.26
N GLU A 186 0.39 -21.13 -1.80
CA GLU A 186 1.71 -21.25 -2.47
C GLU A 186 1.86 -20.31 -3.67
N ALA A 187 0.82 -20.19 -4.50
CA ALA A 187 0.84 -19.35 -5.69
C ALA A 187 1.01 -17.86 -5.36
N GLN A 188 0.43 -17.41 -4.21
CA GLN A 188 0.52 -16.04 -3.73
C GLN A 188 1.93 -15.68 -3.26
N TYR A 189 2.67 -16.68 -2.75
CA TYR A 189 4.05 -16.48 -2.30
C TYR A 189 5.07 -16.47 -3.42
N ALA A 190 4.89 -17.33 -4.41
CA ALA A 190 5.66 -17.22 -5.66
C ALA A 190 5.48 -15.82 -6.28
N TYR A 191 4.24 -15.33 -6.29
CA TYR A 191 3.94 -13.96 -6.72
C TYR A 191 4.66 -12.90 -5.88
N LEU A 192 4.70 -13.06 -4.55
CA LEU A 192 5.37 -12.08 -3.67
C LEU A 192 6.87 -11.99 -3.98
N GLU A 193 7.57 -13.14 -4.10
CA GLU A 193 9.00 -13.15 -4.46
C GLU A 193 9.23 -12.46 -5.83
N ASP A 194 8.45 -12.80 -6.83
CA ASP A 194 8.57 -12.24 -8.18
C ASP A 194 8.26 -10.73 -8.19
N SER A 195 7.23 -10.29 -7.46
CA SER A 195 6.86 -8.88 -7.38
C SER A 195 7.94 -8.04 -6.68
N ILE A 196 8.56 -8.54 -5.60
CA ILE A 196 9.68 -7.88 -4.93
C ILE A 196 10.91 -7.82 -5.85
N ALA A 197 11.24 -8.91 -6.54
CA ALA A 197 12.41 -8.96 -7.44
C ALA A 197 12.31 -7.94 -8.58
N ARG A 198 11.11 -7.68 -9.08
CA ARG A 198 10.82 -6.68 -10.13
C ARG A 198 10.73 -5.25 -9.60
N PHE A 199 10.41 -5.08 -8.32
CA PHE A 199 10.12 -3.78 -7.74
C PHE A 199 11.35 -2.86 -7.78
N PRO A 200 11.20 -1.57 -8.10
CA PRO A 200 12.31 -0.62 -8.04
C PRO A 200 12.93 -0.54 -6.64
N GLY A 201 14.27 -0.53 -6.57
CA GLY A 201 14.97 -0.25 -5.31
C GLY A 201 14.75 1.20 -4.84
N ALA A 202 15.12 1.50 -3.59
CA ALA A 202 14.87 2.76 -2.90
C ALA A 202 15.23 4.01 -3.73
N ASP A 203 16.43 4.05 -4.30
CA ASP A 203 16.89 5.21 -5.09
C ASP A 203 16.10 5.38 -6.40
N LYS A 204 15.70 4.27 -7.03
CA LYS A 204 14.86 4.34 -8.21
C LYS A 204 13.44 4.80 -7.86
N GLN A 205 12.88 4.35 -6.74
CA GLN A 205 11.57 4.83 -6.26
C GLN A 205 11.58 6.34 -6.00
N ARG A 206 12.64 6.86 -5.36
CA ARG A 206 12.81 8.29 -5.14
C ARG A 206 12.88 9.07 -6.46
N ARG A 207 13.68 8.60 -7.43
CA ARG A 207 13.77 9.24 -8.75
C ARG A 207 12.43 9.25 -9.46
N LEU A 208 11.72 8.12 -9.51
CA LEU A 208 10.40 8.04 -10.12
C LEU A 208 9.40 9.01 -9.49
N ALA A 209 9.45 9.19 -8.17
CA ALA A 209 8.59 10.15 -7.48
C ALA A 209 8.92 11.59 -7.85
N LEU A 210 10.21 11.96 -7.91
CA LEU A 210 10.64 13.31 -8.35
C LEU A 210 10.27 13.55 -9.82
N GLU A 211 10.45 12.56 -10.69
CA GLU A 211 10.06 12.61 -12.10
C GLU A 211 8.52 12.71 -12.27
N ALA A 212 7.75 12.15 -11.34
CA ALA A 212 6.29 12.30 -11.27
C ALA A 212 5.83 13.70 -10.80
N GLY A 213 6.76 14.57 -10.38
CA GLY A 213 6.48 15.96 -9.97
C GLY A 213 6.28 16.17 -8.47
N PHE A 214 6.66 15.20 -7.62
CA PHE A 214 6.75 15.46 -6.18
C PHE A 214 7.92 16.42 -5.88
N ALA A 215 7.69 17.38 -5.01
CA ALA A 215 8.70 18.35 -4.58
C ALA A 215 9.79 17.69 -3.72
N GLU A 216 9.37 16.74 -2.87
CA GLU A 216 10.29 15.99 -2.03
C GLU A 216 9.95 14.48 -2.07
N ALA A 217 11.02 13.66 -2.08
CA ALA A 217 10.91 12.22 -2.00
C ALA A 217 12.03 11.65 -1.12
N ARG A 218 11.66 11.07 0.02
CA ARG A 218 12.55 10.40 0.95
C ARG A 218 12.15 8.95 1.12
N HIS A 219 13.09 8.04 1.00
CA HIS A 219 12.87 6.63 1.28
C HIS A 219 13.45 6.26 2.64
N ARG A 220 12.61 5.85 3.58
CA ARG A 220 13.01 5.42 4.93
C ARG A 220 12.91 3.90 5.04
N PRO A 221 14.03 3.21 5.28
CA PRO A 221 14.02 1.77 5.50
C PRO A 221 13.37 1.43 6.85
N LEU A 222 12.58 0.37 6.88
CA LEU A 222 11.93 -0.19 8.06
C LEU A 222 12.27 -1.67 8.20
N ALA A 223 12.14 -2.24 9.41
CA ALA A 223 12.33 -3.67 9.67
C ALA A 223 13.66 -4.21 9.11
N ALA A 224 14.78 -3.63 9.51
CA ALA A 224 16.11 -3.98 8.98
C ALA A 224 16.15 -3.95 7.44
N ALA A 225 15.52 -2.92 6.84
CA ALA A 225 15.40 -2.71 5.41
C ALA A 225 14.60 -3.78 4.63
N GLN A 226 13.79 -4.59 5.30
CA GLN A 226 12.85 -5.50 4.64
C GLN A 226 11.65 -4.74 4.04
N MET A 227 11.29 -3.63 4.67
CA MET A 227 10.21 -2.74 4.27
C MET A 227 10.77 -1.36 3.97
N GLY A 228 10.08 -0.62 3.12
CA GLY A 228 10.36 0.77 2.79
C GLY A 228 9.15 1.65 2.96
N LEU A 229 9.36 2.83 3.51
CA LEU A 229 8.37 3.89 3.52
C LEU A 229 8.90 5.04 2.65
N LEU A 230 8.25 5.24 1.50
CA LEU A 230 8.51 6.37 0.62
C LEU A 230 7.64 7.54 1.10
N GLU A 231 8.28 8.54 1.66
CA GLU A 231 7.70 9.77 2.21
C GLU A 231 7.79 10.86 1.14
N LEU A 232 6.64 11.44 0.78
CA LEU A 232 6.49 12.32 -0.37
C LEU A 232 5.81 13.63 0.02
N VAL A 233 6.20 14.73 -0.66
CA VAL A 233 5.52 16.03 -0.61
C VAL A 233 5.19 16.43 -2.04
N ALA A 234 3.91 16.78 -2.29
CA ALA A 234 3.37 17.09 -3.62
C ALA A 234 3.69 18.51 -4.10
#